data_27a03158152cbdae4f157443260fc469
#
_entry.id   27a03158152cbdae4f157443260fc469
#
_cell.length_a   1.000
_cell.length_b   1.000
_cell.length_c   1.000
_cell.angle_alpha   90.00
_cell.angle_beta   90.00
_cell.angle_gamma   90.00
#
_symmetry.space_group_name_H-M   'P 1'
#
loop_
_entity.id
_entity.type
_entity.pdbx_description
1 polymer ?
#
loop_
_entity_poly.entity_id
_entity_poly.type
_entity_poly.pdbx_seq_one_letter_code
_entity_poly.pdbx_strand_id
1 'polypeptide(L)'
;IVFPTMLKAEGSYILPDNVPSNEFLNLEGDKISTSRNWAVWLNEYLVDFPGKQDVLRYVLTANAPETKDNDFTWADFQARNNNELVAIYGNFVNRALVLTKKYFDGKVPAAGVFNEYDQATIAEFQNVKAEVEKLLNDFRFRDAQKEAMNLARIGNKYLADTEPWKVAKTDMDRTATILHLALQIAANLSIAFEPFLPFSSAKLREMLSMTELQWEQLGNINLL
;
A
#
# COMPACT_ATOMS: atom_id res chain seq x y z
N ILE A 1 33.37 -4.89 0.44
CA ILE A 1 34.62 -5.14 -0.34
C ILE A 1 35.02 -6.61 -0.19
N VAL A 2 35.26 -7.11 1.02
CA VAL A 2 35.82 -8.45 1.25
C VAL A 2 34.95 -9.56 0.64
N PHE A 3 33.65 -9.59 0.93
CA PHE A 3 32.76 -10.65 0.46
C PHE A 3 32.64 -10.70 -1.08
N PRO A 4 32.36 -9.60 -1.79
CA PRO A 4 32.39 -9.62 -3.26
C PRO A 4 33.76 -10.01 -3.85
N THR A 5 34.86 -9.66 -3.20
CA THR A 5 36.21 -10.08 -3.63
C THR A 5 36.40 -11.58 -3.53
N MET A 6 35.88 -12.21 -2.47
CA MET A 6 35.91 -13.69 -2.30
C MET A 6 35.10 -14.39 -3.38
N LEU A 7 33.87 -13.88 -3.67
CA LEU A 7 33.04 -14.40 -4.75
C LEU A 7 33.70 -14.28 -6.11
N LYS A 8 34.36 -13.14 -6.38
CA LYS A 8 35.12 -12.92 -7.62
C LYS A 8 36.36 -13.85 -7.72
N ALA A 9 37.03 -14.10 -6.64
CA ALA A 9 38.21 -14.97 -6.63
C ALA A 9 37.84 -16.45 -6.86
N GLU A 10 36.71 -16.88 -6.33
CA GLU A 10 36.18 -18.22 -6.57
C GLU A 10 35.73 -18.42 -8.02
N GLY A 11 35.06 -17.44 -8.62
CA GLY A 11 34.81 -17.32 -10.06
C GLY A 11 33.52 -17.96 -10.58
N SER A 12 32.81 -18.77 -9.80
CA SER A 12 31.56 -19.42 -10.23
C SER A 12 30.29 -18.63 -9.85
N TYR A 13 30.42 -17.62 -8.97
CA TYR A 13 29.30 -16.82 -8.51
C TYR A 13 29.13 -15.54 -9.31
N ILE A 14 27.86 -15.11 -9.45
CA ILE A 14 27.54 -13.76 -9.94
C ILE A 14 28.00 -12.73 -8.91
N LEU A 15 28.43 -11.57 -9.39
CA LEU A 15 28.77 -10.44 -8.52
C LEU A 15 27.55 -9.53 -8.36
N PRO A 16 27.38 -8.87 -7.21
CA PRO A 16 26.34 -7.87 -7.05
C PRO A 16 26.67 -6.61 -7.86
N ASP A 17 25.66 -6.06 -8.54
CA ASP A 17 25.78 -4.76 -9.24
C ASP A 17 25.72 -3.61 -8.24
N ASN A 18 24.98 -3.78 -7.15
CA ASN A 18 24.84 -2.80 -6.08
C ASN A 18 24.64 -3.51 -4.74
N VAL A 19 25.05 -2.86 -3.66
CA VAL A 19 24.88 -3.33 -2.27
C VAL A 19 24.34 -2.17 -1.45
N PRO A 20 23.02 -1.90 -1.49
CA PRO A 20 22.43 -0.89 -0.62
C PRO A 20 22.63 -1.28 0.85
N SER A 21 23.16 -0.37 1.64
CA SER A 21 23.38 -0.57 3.07
C SER A 21 22.26 0.06 3.89
N ASN A 22 21.89 -0.58 4.98
CA ASN A 22 20.99 -0.05 6.00
C ASN A 22 21.77 0.16 7.31
N GLU A 23 21.25 1.06 8.11
CA GLU A 23 21.65 1.24 9.50
C GLU A 23 20.95 0.21 10.40
N PHE A 24 20.99 0.38 11.73
CA PHE A 24 20.42 -0.58 12.66
C PHE A 24 18.95 -0.32 12.96
N LEU A 25 18.17 -1.40 13.05
CA LEU A 25 16.84 -1.37 13.65
C LEU A 25 16.96 -1.85 15.10
N ASN A 26 16.54 -1.01 16.03
CA ASN A 26 16.47 -1.30 17.45
C ASN A 26 15.07 -1.83 17.82
N LEU A 27 14.92 -2.32 19.02
CA LEU A 27 13.63 -2.78 19.61
C LEU A 27 13.45 -2.12 20.97
N GLU A 28 12.40 -1.30 21.10
CA GLU A 28 12.06 -0.58 22.34
C GLU A 28 13.26 0.21 22.90
N GLY A 29 14.00 0.88 22.02
CA GLY A 29 15.16 1.68 22.36
C GLY A 29 16.48 0.91 22.56
N ASP A 30 16.44 -0.42 22.54
CA ASP A 30 17.61 -1.26 22.76
C ASP A 30 18.00 -2.03 21.49
N LYS A 31 19.31 -2.31 21.39
CA LYS A 31 19.85 -3.14 20.29
C LYS A 31 19.26 -4.55 20.32
N ILE A 32 18.68 -4.99 19.20
CA ILE A 32 18.25 -6.40 19.02
C ILE A 32 19.43 -7.34 19.26
N SER A 33 19.19 -8.38 20.08
CA SER A 33 20.22 -9.32 20.49
C SER A 33 19.67 -10.73 20.72
N THR A 34 20.06 -11.68 19.87
CA THR A 34 19.69 -13.09 20.03
C THR A 34 20.25 -13.70 21.29
N SER A 35 21.52 -13.37 21.67
CA SER A 35 22.17 -13.89 22.87
C SER A 35 21.51 -13.42 24.18
N ARG A 36 20.85 -12.28 24.18
CA ARG A 36 20.08 -11.74 25.31
C ARG A 36 18.59 -12.07 25.23
N ASN A 37 18.18 -12.82 24.20
CA ASN A 37 16.76 -13.07 23.87
C ASN A 37 15.93 -11.78 23.75
N TRP A 38 16.55 -10.70 23.26
CA TRP A 38 15.91 -9.41 23.03
C TRP A 38 15.62 -9.22 21.54
N ALA A 39 14.50 -9.78 21.09
CA ALA A 39 14.04 -9.74 19.70
C ALA A 39 12.55 -10.05 19.62
N VAL A 40 11.88 -9.67 18.54
CA VAL A 40 10.58 -10.21 18.17
C VAL A 40 10.84 -11.41 17.26
N TRP A 41 10.52 -12.60 17.76
CA TRP A 41 10.70 -13.84 17.01
C TRP A 41 9.52 -14.05 16.06
N LEU A 42 9.81 -14.20 14.76
CA LEU A 42 8.77 -14.28 13.74
C LEU A 42 7.81 -15.46 13.94
N ASN A 43 8.33 -16.62 14.37
CA ASN A 43 7.50 -17.79 14.68
C ASN A 43 6.52 -17.52 15.82
N GLU A 44 6.92 -16.80 16.88
CA GLU A 44 6.07 -16.40 17.99
C GLU A 44 5.05 -15.34 17.53
N TYR A 45 5.52 -14.32 16.80
CA TYR A 45 4.64 -13.29 16.23
C TYR A 45 3.49 -13.91 15.40
N LEU A 46 3.79 -14.91 14.57
CA LEU A 46 2.78 -15.53 13.70
C LEU A 46 1.73 -16.33 14.51
N VAL A 47 2.08 -16.79 15.71
CA VAL A 47 1.15 -17.45 16.64
C VAL A 47 0.31 -16.43 17.40
N ASP A 48 0.94 -15.37 17.91
CA ASP A 48 0.30 -14.34 18.72
C ASP A 48 -0.59 -13.39 17.90
N PHE A 49 -0.23 -13.16 16.63
CA PHE A 49 -0.92 -12.27 15.70
C PHE A 49 -1.33 -12.98 14.39
N PRO A 50 -2.21 -13.99 14.45
CA PRO A 50 -2.61 -14.75 13.27
C PRO A 50 -3.25 -13.85 12.22
N GLY A 51 -2.82 -13.96 10.97
CA GLY A 51 -3.33 -13.16 9.85
C GLY A 51 -2.87 -11.70 9.84
N LYS A 52 -1.86 -11.32 10.64
CA LYS A 52 -1.32 -9.95 10.72
C LYS A 52 0.07 -9.81 10.07
N GLN A 53 0.42 -10.70 9.15
CA GLN A 53 1.70 -10.64 8.44
C GLN A 53 1.92 -9.29 7.76
N ASP A 54 0.90 -8.77 7.10
CA ASP A 54 0.96 -7.48 6.40
C ASP A 54 1.17 -6.31 7.36
N VAL A 55 0.60 -6.37 8.58
CA VAL A 55 0.81 -5.31 9.57
C VAL A 55 2.28 -5.23 9.95
N LEU A 56 2.92 -6.37 10.20
CA LEU A 56 4.35 -6.42 10.51
C LEU A 56 5.19 -5.92 9.35
N ARG A 57 4.91 -6.38 8.11
CA ARG A 57 5.59 -5.91 6.90
C ARG A 57 5.49 -4.40 6.75
N TYR A 58 4.28 -3.86 6.93
CA TYR A 58 4.03 -2.42 6.86
C TYR A 58 4.86 -1.63 7.86
N VAL A 59 4.85 -2.04 9.12
CA VAL A 59 5.58 -1.35 10.19
C VAL A 59 7.09 -1.47 10.02
N LEU A 60 7.59 -2.64 9.63
CA LEU A 60 9.03 -2.82 9.36
C LEU A 60 9.50 -1.97 8.17
N THR A 61 8.70 -1.89 7.11
CA THR A 61 9.02 -1.01 5.97
C THR A 61 8.98 0.46 6.37
N ALA A 62 7.94 0.88 7.12
CA ALA A 62 7.83 2.26 7.60
C ALA A 62 8.95 2.67 8.55
N ASN A 63 9.55 1.70 9.26
CA ASN A 63 10.67 1.88 10.17
C ASN A 63 12.00 1.40 9.60
N ALA A 64 12.08 1.09 8.30
CA ALA A 64 13.34 0.67 7.68
C ALA A 64 14.46 1.68 7.95
N PRO A 65 15.62 1.26 8.48
CA PRO A 65 16.71 2.15 8.85
C PRO A 65 17.57 2.51 7.63
N GLU A 66 16.99 3.16 6.62
CA GLU A 66 17.60 3.40 5.32
C GLU A 66 18.79 4.38 5.39
N THR A 67 18.70 5.39 6.24
CA THR A 67 19.73 6.46 6.31
C THR A 67 20.23 6.76 7.72
N LYS A 68 19.57 6.21 8.73
CA LYS A 68 19.91 6.33 10.15
C LYS A 68 19.28 5.18 10.92
N ASP A 69 19.80 4.93 12.11
CA ASP A 69 19.19 3.99 13.03
C ASP A 69 17.70 4.33 13.27
N ASN A 70 16.90 3.31 13.41
CA ASN A 70 15.49 3.45 13.73
C ASN A 70 15.10 2.45 14.82
N ASP A 71 13.89 2.59 15.35
CA ASP A 71 13.41 1.79 16.46
C ASP A 71 12.05 1.16 16.11
N PHE A 72 11.90 -0.12 16.40
CA PHE A 72 10.60 -0.79 16.40
C PHE A 72 10.03 -0.73 17.80
N THR A 73 8.82 -0.17 17.96
CA THR A 73 8.08 -0.19 19.21
C THR A 73 6.68 -0.74 19.00
N TRP A 74 6.15 -1.44 20.00
CA TRP A 74 4.77 -1.92 19.95
C TRP A 74 3.75 -0.79 19.96
N ALA A 75 4.09 0.35 20.54
CA ALA A 75 3.26 1.55 20.48
C ALA A 75 3.14 2.10 19.05
N ASP A 76 4.26 2.19 18.30
CA ASP A 76 4.25 2.58 16.89
C ASP A 76 3.55 1.55 16.02
N PHE A 77 3.77 0.24 16.28
CA PHE A 77 3.06 -0.84 15.59
C PHE A 77 1.53 -0.67 15.71
N GLN A 78 1.02 -0.46 16.92
CA GLN A 78 -0.41 -0.24 17.15
C GLN A 78 -0.90 1.06 16.49
N ALA A 79 -0.13 2.14 16.62
CA ALA A 79 -0.48 3.44 16.04
C ALA A 79 -0.57 3.38 14.52
N ARG A 80 0.39 2.76 13.83
CA ARG A 80 0.37 2.61 12.38
C ARG A 80 -0.76 1.71 11.90
N ASN A 81 -0.98 0.58 12.59
CA ASN A 81 -2.13 -0.27 12.27
C ASN A 81 -3.44 0.52 12.33
N ASN A 82 -3.67 1.28 13.39
CA ASN A 82 -4.94 1.96 13.62
C ASN A 82 -5.09 3.21 12.75
N ASN A 83 -4.05 4.05 12.66
CA ASN A 83 -4.14 5.36 12.02
C ASN A 83 -3.87 5.34 10.52
N GLU A 84 -3.15 4.33 10.02
CA GLU A 84 -2.79 4.23 8.62
C GLU A 84 -3.53 3.07 7.93
N LEU A 85 -3.35 1.83 8.40
CA LEU A 85 -3.98 0.67 7.74
C LEU A 85 -5.51 0.64 7.94
N VAL A 86 -6.01 0.93 9.13
CA VAL A 86 -7.46 0.94 9.39
C VAL A 86 -8.08 2.27 8.96
N ALA A 87 -7.57 3.40 9.45
CA ALA A 87 -8.22 4.69 9.27
C ALA A 87 -8.03 5.31 7.88
N ILE A 88 -7.00 4.93 7.12
CA ILE A 88 -6.78 5.45 5.76
C ILE A 88 -7.10 4.37 4.73
N TYR A 89 -6.29 3.29 4.68
CA TYR A 89 -6.44 2.23 3.68
C TYR A 89 -7.79 1.52 3.80
N GLY A 90 -8.07 0.94 4.97
CA GLY A 90 -9.30 0.17 5.22
C GLY A 90 -10.55 1.02 5.12
N ASN A 91 -10.53 2.26 5.62
CA ASN A 91 -11.65 3.19 5.54
C ASN A 91 -12.01 3.51 4.09
N PHE A 92 -11.02 3.81 3.24
CA PHE A 92 -11.27 4.09 1.83
C PHE A 92 -11.90 2.89 1.12
N VAL A 93 -11.27 1.72 1.22
CA VAL A 93 -11.75 0.48 0.59
C VAL A 93 -13.18 0.14 1.05
N ASN A 94 -13.40 0.17 2.36
CA ASN A 94 -14.72 -0.11 2.94
C ASN A 94 -15.78 0.85 2.44
N ARG A 95 -15.50 2.16 2.39
CA ARG A 95 -16.45 3.17 1.89
C ARG A 95 -16.79 2.96 0.42
N ALA A 96 -15.79 2.73 -0.44
CA ALA A 96 -16.01 2.47 -1.86
C ALA A 96 -16.90 1.23 -2.07
N LEU A 97 -16.59 0.11 -1.41
CA LEU A 97 -17.35 -1.13 -1.54
C LEU A 97 -18.77 -1.05 -0.94
N VAL A 98 -18.90 -0.49 0.26
CA VAL A 98 -20.22 -0.36 0.93
C VAL A 98 -21.16 0.56 0.15
N LEU A 99 -20.67 1.68 -0.37
CA LEU A 99 -21.48 2.57 -1.18
C LEU A 99 -21.87 1.93 -2.53
N THR A 100 -20.96 1.20 -3.17
CA THR A 100 -21.25 0.44 -4.38
C THR A 100 -22.28 -0.66 -4.11
N LYS A 101 -22.13 -1.40 -3.01
CA LYS A 101 -23.15 -2.39 -2.63
C LYS A 101 -24.51 -1.77 -2.37
N LYS A 102 -24.54 -0.62 -1.72
CA LYS A 102 -25.77 0.08 -1.36
C LYS A 102 -26.53 0.62 -2.58
N TYR A 103 -25.84 1.23 -3.53
CA TYR A 103 -26.49 1.96 -4.63
C TYR A 103 -26.54 1.17 -5.95
N PHE A 104 -25.63 0.21 -6.14
CA PHE A 104 -25.49 -0.55 -7.39
C PHE A 104 -25.44 -2.07 -7.16
N ASP A 105 -25.95 -2.53 -6.02
CA ASP A 105 -26.01 -3.96 -5.66
C ASP A 105 -24.67 -4.72 -5.78
N GLY A 106 -23.57 -4.01 -5.57
CA GLY A 106 -22.20 -4.57 -5.64
C GLY A 106 -21.67 -4.72 -7.06
N LYS A 107 -22.36 -4.21 -8.07
CA LYS A 107 -21.88 -4.17 -9.44
C LYS A 107 -21.09 -2.89 -9.67
N VAL A 108 -20.02 -2.99 -10.45
CA VAL A 108 -19.27 -1.80 -10.88
C VAL A 108 -20.15 -0.96 -11.79
N PRO A 109 -20.50 0.28 -11.40
CA PRO A 109 -21.36 1.11 -12.25
C PRO A 109 -20.57 1.61 -13.47
N ALA A 110 -21.26 1.84 -14.58
CA ALA A 110 -20.66 2.47 -15.74
C ALA A 110 -20.35 3.95 -15.45
N ALA A 111 -19.18 4.41 -15.85
CA ALA A 111 -18.86 5.82 -15.75
C ALA A 111 -19.61 6.63 -16.81
N GLY A 112 -20.11 7.79 -16.41
CA GLY A 112 -20.53 8.85 -17.31
C GLY A 112 -19.35 9.75 -17.69
N VAL A 113 -19.64 11.01 -18.01
CA VAL A 113 -18.60 12.01 -18.33
C VAL A 113 -17.89 12.46 -17.06
N PHE A 114 -16.57 12.35 -17.05
CA PHE A 114 -15.72 12.87 -15.98
C PHE A 114 -15.68 14.40 -16.02
N ASN A 115 -16.00 15.04 -14.93
CA ASN A 115 -15.89 16.49 -14.79
C ASN A 115 -14.45 16.91 -14.49
N GLU A 116 -14.19 18.21 -14.38
CA GLU A 116 -12.84 18.75 -14.10
C GLU A 116 -12.23 18.19 -12.82
N TYR A 117 -13.03 18.01 -11.76
CA TYR A 117 -12.55 17.46 -10.49
C TYR A 117 -12.16 15.97 -10.60
N ASP A 118 -12.95 15.18 -11.35
CA ASP A 118 -12.62 13.78 -11.64
C ASP A 118 -11.32 13.68 -12.43
N GLN A 119 -11.18 14.50 -13.47
CA GLN A 119 -9.97 14.53 -14.30
C GLN A 119 -8.72 14.94 -13.51
N ALA A 120 -8.85 15.93 -12.61
CA ALA A 120 -7.78 16.32 -11.70
C ALA A 120 -7.39 15.18 -10.76
N THR A 121 -8.38 14.46 -10.21
CA THR A 121 -8.16 13.29 -9.36
C THR A 121 -7.46 12.16 -10.13
N ILE A 122 -7.88 11.90 -11.38
CA ILE A 122 -7.24 10.90 -12.25
C ILE A 122 -5.79 11.26 -12.49
N ALA A 123 -5.50 12.52 -12.84
CA ALA A 123 -4.13 12.98 -13.06
C ALA A 123 -3.26 12.86 -11.80
N GLU A 124 -3.82 13.13 -10.61
CA GLU A 124 -3.13 12.99 -9.34
C GLU A 124 -2.74 11.55 -9.07
N PHE A 125 -3.65 10.58 -9.18
CA PHE A 125 -3.31 9.19 -8.86
C PHE A 125 -2.45 8.51 -9.94
N GLN A 126 -2.52 8.92 -11.19
CA GLN A 126 -1.66 8.40 -12.26
C GLN A 126 -0.18 8.72 -12.03
N ASN A 127 0.14 9.83 -11.37
CA ASN A 127 1.51 10.19 -11.03
C ASN A 127 2.13 9.26 -9.97
N VAL A 128 1.31 8.61 -9.15
CA VAL A 128 1.78 7.73 -8.07
C VAL A 128 2.64 6.58 -8.60
N LYS A 129 2.33 6.03 -9.80
CA LYS A 129 3.13 4.95 -10.40
C LYS A 129 4.59 5.35 -10.56
N ALA A 130 4.85 6.46 -11.26
CA ALA A 130 6.21 6.90 -11.56
C ALA A 130 7.00 7.22 -10.28
N GLU A 131 6.34 7.83 -9.29
CA GLU A 131 6.98 8.16 -8.01
C GLU A 131 7.31 6.89 -7.21
N VAL A 132 6.39 5.93 -7.11
CA VAL A 132 6.64 4.67 -6.40
C VAL A 132 7.74 3.86 -7.08
N GLU A 133 7.72 3.73 -8.42
CA GLU A 133 8.76 3.04 -9.18
C GLU A 133 10.14 3.66 -8.96
N LYS A 134 10.23 4.98 -9.04
CA LYS A 134 11.47 5.70 -8.79
C LYS A 134 11.99 5.43 -7.38
N LEU A 135 11.14 5.56 -6.37
CA LEU A 135 11.52 5.36 -4.97
C LEU A 135 11.95 3.91 -4.69
N LEU A 136 11.28 2.91 -5.28
CA LEU A 136 11.69 1.51 -5.16
C LEU A 136 13.04 1.25 -5.83
N ASN A 137 13.28 1.79 -7.02
CA ASN A 137 14.55 1.67 -7.73
C ASN A 137 15.71 2.38 -7.00
N ASP A 138 15.40 3.46 -6.27
CA ASP A 138 16.35 4.18 -5.41
C ASP A 138 16.52 3.53 -4.02
N PHE A 139 15.92 2.38 -3.77
CA PHE A 139 15.92 1.66 -2.47
C PHE A 139 15.32 2.48 -1.31
N ARG A 140 14.41 3.40 -1.61
CA ARG A 140 13.70 4.26 -0.64
C ARG A 140 12.34 3.65 -0.31
N PHE A 141 12.32 2.51 0.32
CA PHE A 141 11.11 1.72 0.56
C PHE A 141 10.10 2.41 1.49
N ARG A 142 10.59 3.17 2.49
CA ARG A 142 9.74 3.98 3.39
C ARG A 142 8.93 5.01 2.62
N ASP A 143 9.60 5.76 1.76
CA ASP A 143 8.95 6.79 0.96
C ASP A 143 8.06 6.17 -0.11
N ALA A 144 8.46 5.06 -0.74
CA ALA A 144 7.64 4.32 -1.69
C ALA A 144 6.32 3.83 -1.06
N GLN A 145 6.39 3.26 0.14
CA GLN A 145 5.20 2.84 0.89
C GLN A 145 4.30 4.03 1.25
N LYS A 146 4.89 5.16 1.66
CA LYS A 146 4.15 6.39 1.96
C LYS A 146 3.43 6.93 0.73
N GLU A 147 4.08 6.88 -0.44
CA GLU A 147 3.49 7.32 -1.70
C GLU A 147 2.39 6.35 -2.16
N ALA A 148 2.58 5.03 -2.04
CA ALA A 148 1.50 4.08 -2.28
C ALA A 148 0.27 4.35 -1.39
N MET A 149 0.46 4.73 -0.10
CA MET A 149 -0.63 5.11 0.80
C MET A 149 -1.34 6.40 0.35
N ASN A 150 -0.70 7.22 -0.46
CA ASN A 150 -1.31 8.42 -0.99
C ASN A 150 -2.53 8.12 -1.89
N LEU A 151 -2.53 6.99 -2.60
CA LEU A 151 -3.72 6.53 -3.34
C LEU A 151 -4.96 6.41 -2.45
N ALA A 152 -4.81 5.82 -1.26
CA ALA A 152 -5.92 5.71 -0.32
C ALA A 152 -6.35 7.08 0.23
N ARG A 153 -5.42 8.03 0.39
CA ARG A 153 -5.74 9.41 0.79
C ARG A 153 -6.50 10.14 -0.31
N ILE A 154 -6.04 10.03 -1.57
CA ILE A 154 -6.74 10.57 -2.74
C ILE A 154 -8.16 10.02 -2.80
N GLY A 155 -8.34 8.71 -2.68
CA GLY A 155 -9.66 8.07 -2.69
C GLY A 155 -10.56 8.54 -1.54
N ASN A 156 -10.04 8.65 -0.31
CA ASN A 156 -10.80 9.17 0.82
C ASN A 156 -11.23 10.63 0.61
N LYS A 157 -10.29 11.47 0.12
CA LYS A 157 -10.57 12.88 -0.19
C LYS A 157 -11.62 12.99 -1.30
N TYR A 158 -11.47 12.24 -2.38
CA TYR A 158 -12.40 12.20 -3.49
C TYR A 158 -13.84 11.86 -3.03
N LEU A 159 -14.00 10.80 -2.23
CA LEU A 159 -15.30 10.44 -1.67
C LEU A 159 -15.84 11.48 -0.68
N ALA A 160 -14.97 12.16 0.07
CA ALA A 160 -15.39 13.20 1.00
C ALA A 160 -15.87 14.46 0.27
N ASP A 161 -15.15 14.89 -0.76
CA ASP A 161 -15.45 16.12 -1.50
C ASP A 161 -16.65 15.94 -2.45
N THR A 162 -16.81 14.75 -3.04
CA THR A 162 -17.92 14.45 -3.95
C THR A 162 -19.22 13.99 -3.27
N GLU A 163 -19.14 13.60 -2.00
CA GLU A 163 -20.28 13.20 -1.15
C GLU A 163 -21.34 12.30 -1.86
N PRO A 164 -20.96 11.15 -2.44
CA PRO A 164 -21.86 10.33 -3.26
C PRO A 164 -23.14 9.92 -2.52
N TRP A 165 -23.13 9.85 -1.19
CA TRP A 165 -24.33 9.58 -0.37
C TRP A 165 -25.36 10.73 -0.37
N LYS A 166 -24.93 11.95 -0.69
CA LYS A 166 -25.84 13.10 -0.91
C LYS A 166 -26.29 13.16 -2.36
N VAL A 167 -25.33 13.02 -3.30
CA VAL A 167 -25.59 13.07 -4.75
C VAL A 167 -26.58 11.98 -5.17
N ALA A 168 -26.52 10.78 -4.60
CA ALA A 168 -27.43 9.66 -4.90
C ALA A 168 -28.93 9.97 -4.65
N LYS A 169 -29.25 11.04 -3.93
CA LYS A 169 -30.64 11.46 -3.70
C LYS A 169 -31.25 12.20 -4.90
N THR A 170 -30.42 12.74 -5.77
CA THR A 170 -30.83 13.63 -6.86
C THR A 170 -30.27 13.24 -8.22
N ASP A 171 -29.09 12.59 -8.26
CA ASP A 171 -28.38 12.27 -9.50
C ASP A 171 -27.65 10.91 -9.35
N MET A 172 -28.31 9.85 -9.81
CA MET A 172 -27.73 8.50 -9.78
C MET A 172 -26.66 8.29 -10.85
N ASP A 173 -26.73 8.98 -11.99
CA ASP A 173 -25.72 8.86 -13.05
C ASP A 173 -24.39 9.49 -12.60
N ARG A 174 -24.46 10.63 -11.93
CA ARG A 174 -23.30 11.24 -11.31
C ARG A 174 -22.74 10.35 -10.17
N THR A 175 -23.60 9.75 -9.37
CA THR A 175 -23.21 8.81 -8.32
C THR A 175 -22.49 7.59 -8.92
N ALA A 176 -22.98 7.06 -10.04
CA ALA A 176 -22.34 5.98 -10.77
C ALA A 176 -20.92 6.34 -11.18
N THR A 177 -20.73 7.51 -11.77
CA THR A 177 -19.41 8.02 -12.18
C THR A 177 -18.43 8.16 -11.01
N ILE A 178 -18.91 8.72 -9.89
CA ILE A 178 -18.10 8.89 -8.68
C ILE A 178 -17.66 7.52 -8.13
N LEU A 179 -18.58 6.58 -7.99
CA LEU A 179 -18.25 5.26 -7.44
C LEU A 179 -17.43 4.42 -8.40
N HIS A 180 -17.64 4.56 -9.73
CA HIS A 180 -16.75 3.96 -10.70
C HIS A 180 -15.29 4.39 -10.47
N LEU A 181 -15.05 5.70 -10.42
CA LEU A 181 -13.68 6.21 -10.21
C LEU A 181 -13.10 5.79 -8.86
N ALA A 182 -13.90 5.81 -7.80
CA ALA A 182 -13.46 5.32 -6.48
C ALA A 182 -13.04 3.84 -6.52
N LEU A 183 -13.77 3.00 -7.25
CA LEU A 183 -13.42 1.58 -7.44
C LEU A 183 -12.15 1.42 -8.28
N GLN A 184 -11.95 2.25 -9.34
CA GLN A 184 -10.69 2.25 -10.10
C GLN A 184 -9.49 2.63 -9.21
N ILE A 185 -9.64 3.60 -8.30
CA ILE A 185 -8.59 3.95 -7.32
C ILE A 185 -8.35 2.77 -6.37
N ALA A 186 -9.38 2.07 -5.91
CA ALA A 186 -9.22 0.88 -5.05
C ALA A 186 -8.52 -0.28 -5.80
N ALA A 187 -8.81 -0.47 -7.07
CA ALA A 187 -8.12 -1.44 -7.92
C ALA A 187 -6.63 -1.10 -8.06
N ASN A 188 -6.30 0.15 -8.34
CA ASN A 188 -4.93 0.63 -8.38
C ASN A 188 -4.21 0.50 -7.03
N LEU A 189 -4.92 0.72 -5.92
CA LEU A 189 -4.38 0.53 -4.57
C LEU A 189 -3.93 -0.91 -4.34
N SER A 190 -4.66 -1.91 -4.87
CA SER A 190 -4.28 -3.32 -4.76
C SER A 190 -2.99 -3.66 -5.51
N ILE A 191 -2.67 -2.93 -6.58
CA ILE A 191 -1.42 -3.09 -7.33
C ILE A 191 -0.27 -2.39 -6.59
N ALA A 192 -0.47 -1.13 -6.22
CA ALA A 192 0.58 -0.31 -5.59
C ALA A 192 1.04 -0.89 -4.24
N PHE A 193 0.14 -1.58 -3.52
CA PHE A 193 0.45 -2.19 -2.24
C PHE A 193 0.92 -3.64 -2.31
N GLU A 194 0.92 -4.29 -3.46
CA GLU A 194 1.40 -5.67 -3.61
C GLU A 194 2.79 -5.89 -3.01
N PRO A 195 3.80 -5.01 -3.22
CA PRO A 195 5.12 -5.18 -2.63
C PRO A 195 5.13 -5.10 -1.09
N PHE A 196 4.21 -4.35 -0.50
CA PHE A 196 4.18 -4.04 0.93
C PHE A 196 3.18 -4.90 1.71
N LEU A 197 1.99 -5.10 1.16
CA LEU A 197 0.84 -5.76 1.77
C LEU A 197 0.27 -6.86 0.86
N PRO A 198 1.02 -7.92 0.52
CA PRO A 198 0.62 -8.90 -0.49
C PRO A 198 -0.70 -9.60 -0.15
N PHE A 199 -0.93 -9.97 1.11
CA PHE A 199 -2.16 -10.65 1.53
C PHE A 199 -3.39 -9.73 1.48
N SER A 200 -3.23 -8.47 1.89
CA SER A 200 -4.31 -7.47 1.83
C SER A 200 -4.63 -7.09 0.39
N SER A 201 -3.62 -6.97 -0.46
CA SER A 201 -3.76 -6.69 -1.89
C SER A 201 -4.49 -7.83 -2.60
N ALA A 202 -4.11 -9.08 -2.36
CA ALA A 202 -4.80 -10.24 -2.90
C ALA A 202 -6.27 -10.28 -2.45
N LYS A 203 -6.55 -10.04 -1.17
CA LYS A 203 -7.91 -9.99 -0.64
C LYS A 203 -8.73 -8.84 -1.23
N LEU A 204 -8.12 -7.68 -1.46
CA LEU A 204 -8.80 -6.55 -2.12
C LEU A 204 -9.16 -6.91 -3.57
N ARG A 205 -8.25 -7.55 -4.32
CA ARG A 205 -8.57 -8.04 -5.68
C ARG A 205 -9.71 -9.04 -5.67
N GLU A 206 -9.72 -9.99 -4.74
CA GLU A 206 -10.83 -10.93 -4.57
C GLU A 206 -12.17 -10.21 -4.34
N MET A 207 -12.20 -9.21 -3.44
CA MET A 207 -13.40 -8.41 -3.18
C MET A 207 -13.89 -7.63 -4.41
N LEU A 208 -12.98 -7.22 -5.29
CA LEU A 208 -13.26 -6.53 -6.54
C LEU A 208 -13.55 -7.50 -7.70
N SER A 209 -13.50 -8.82 -7.47
CA SER A 209 -13.63 -9.87 -8.49
C SER A 209 -12.63 -9.71 -9.65
N MET A 210 -11.42 -9.28 -9.33
CA MET A 210 -10.36 -9.05 -10.29
C MET A 210 -9.45 -10.27 -10.40
N THR A 211 -8.94 -10.50 -11.62
CA THR A 211 -7.84 -11.43 -11.86
C THR A 211 -6.51 -10.81 -11.39
N GLU A 212 -5.43 -11.58 -11.45
CA GLU A 212 -4.09 -11.02 -11.17
C GLU A 212 -3.82 -9.81 -12.07
N LEU A 213 -3.39 -8.72 -11.44
CA LEU A 213 -2.98 -7.50 -12.11
C LEU A 213 -1.46 -7.41 -12.14
N GLN A 214 -0.94 -6.84 -13.22
CA GLN A 214 0.49 -6.58 -13.36
C GLN A 214 0.81 -5.15 -12.95
N TRP A 215 2.03 -4.92 -12.50
CA TRP A 215 2.51 -3.60 -12.10
C TRP A 215 2.35 -2.54 -13.19
N GLU A 216 2.50 -2.93 -14.46
CA GLU A 216 2.36 -2.07 -15.63
C GLU A 216 0.98 -1.43 -15.74
N GLN A 217 -0.03 -2.06 -15.17
CA GLN A 217 -1.42 -1.60 -15.17
C GLN A 217 -1.70 -0.51 -14.13
N LEU A 218 -0.77 -0.27 -13.19
CA LEU A 218 -0.90 0.81 -12.21
C LEU A 218 -1.05 2.16 -12.91
N GLY A 219 -2.05 2.92 -12.51
CA GLY A 219 -2.44 4.19 -13.13
C GLY A 219 -3.55 4.08 -14.19
N ASN A 220 -3.99 2.86 -14.52
CA ASN A 220 -5.10 2.66 -15.47
C ASN A 220 -6.46 2.92 -14.79
N ILE A 221 -7.38 3.55 -15.54
CA ILE A 221 -8.75 3.87 -15.09
C ILE A 221 -9.80 2.87 -15.61
N ASN A 222 -9.39 1.80 -16.25
CA ASN A 222 -10.26 0.76 -16.83
C ASN A 222 -9.80 -0.62 -16.38
N LEU A 223 -9.66 -0.80 -15.07
CA LEU A 223 -9.24 -2.08 -14.45
C LEU A 223 -10.45 -2.96 -14.10
N LEU A 224 -11.63 -2.36 -13.93
CA LEU A 224 -12.88 -3.01 -13.54
C LEU A 224 -13.95 -2.87 -14.59
#